data_0ca31239ed0f39b45515aeca55e393d8
#
_entry.id   0ca31239ed0f39b45515aeca55e393d8
#
_cell.length_a   1.000
_cell.length_b   1.000
_cell.length_c   1.000
_cell.angle_alpha   90.00
_cell.angle_beta   90.00
_cell.angle_gamma   90.00
#
_symmetry.space_group_name_H-M   'P 1'
#
loop_
_entity.id
_entity.type
_entity.pdbx_description
1 polymer ?
#
loop_
_entity_poly.entity_id
_entity_poly.type
_entity_poly.pdbx_seq_one_letter_code
_entity_poly.pdbx_strand_id
1 'polypeptide(L)'
;MTTRPARKPFAASVLPVSLAVSVVAGAGLVASGGTAAATGTAPRLRTTATAVASAGGALQWGDCPASVKPADGQRCARLSVPLDHADPTGPRIELAVSRLAAGRPGARRGTLLVIPGGPGSPGLQRLAQKGPALAQETGGAYDLVAFDPRGVGRSAKARCGLAEEDRWMVTLRSWPAADGSTGANADRARRVADACARNGGAMLRSLTTANQVRDMELLRQALGEEKLSAWANSYGTYVAARYAQEHPGRTDRWVLDSSADPDPRRVAYGWLADMAKGADDRFPDFAAWAAHPDREAEGLRLADRPADVRTLVLGLAARLDREPRATTVPGAPLTGAAFRQALQSALYSDAAFPAFARLAGQALDPAAVPVLPPELSGAMPDEAAAVTVGVVCNDVDWPRSVPAYARAVAADRIRHPLTGGMPVNVTPCAFWKGGAVEKPVRLTGNGPSNILMIQNLRDPSTPHSSGLKMREALGPRARMVSVDRGGHGSYLVAAGGTGNACGDRTVTRFLLTGERPATDVLCR
;
A
#
# COMPACT_ATOMS: atom_id res chain seq x y z
N MET A 1 -18.48 -48.90 -34.66
CA MET A 1 -18.17 -49.36 -33.29
C MET A 1 -16.70 -49.08 -33.00
N THR A 2 -16.44 -47.96 -32.39
CA THR A 2 -15.11 -47.64 -31.80
C THR A 2 -15.37 -46.71 -30.61
N THR A 3 -15.20 -47.26 -29.42
CA THR A 3 -15.41 -46.63 -28.12
C THR A 3 -14.27 -45.67 -27.80
N ARG A 4 -14.59 -44.40 -27.53
CA ARG A 4 -13.66 -43.41 -26.93
C ARG A 4 -13.62 -43.60 -25.41
N PRO A 5 -12.48 -43.52 -24.76
CA PRO A 5 -12.39 -43.52 -23.31
C PRO A 5 -12.72 -42.16 -22.70
N ALA A 6 -13.48 -42.22 -21.60
CA ALA A 6 -13.89 -41.07 -20.79
C ALA A 6 -12.67 -40.39 -20.10
N ARG A 7 -12.57 -39.06 -20.22
CA ARG A 7 -11.63 -38.24 -19.45
C ARG A 7 -12.22 -37.99 -18.06
N LYS A 8 -11.45 -38.32 -17.03
CA LYS A 8 -11.74 -37.96 -15.64
C LYS A 8 -11.54 -36.45 -15.44
N PRO A 9 -12.34 -35.75 -14.61
CA PRO A 9 -12.13 -34.37 -14.28
C PRO A 9 -10.95 -34.21 -13.32
N PHE A 10 -10.03 -33.31 -13.63
CA PHE A 10 -9.00 -32.83 -12.70
C PHE A 10 -9.68 -31.96 -11.64
N ALA A 11 -9.58 -32.37 -10.38
CA ALA A 11 -9.95 -31.53 -9.25
C ALA A 11 -8.87 -30.45 -9.07
N ALA A 12 -9.22 -29.20 -9.33
CA ALA A 12 -8.39 -28.06 -9.01
C ALA A 12 -8.48 -27.80 -7.50
N SER A 13 -7.41 -28.12 -6.77
CA SER A 13 -7.25 -27.75 -5.37
C SER A 13 -7.05 -26.25 -5.27
N VAL A 14 -8.06 -25.53 -4.85
CA VAL A 14 -7.98 -24.12 -4.49
C VAL A 14 -7.33 -24.04 -3.11
N LEU A 15 -6.05 -23.63 -3.05
CA LEU A 15 -5.38 -23.28 -1.81
C LEU A 15 -5.83 -21.86 -1.39
N PRO A 16 -6.31 -21.68 -0.16
CA PRO A 16 -6.63 -20.35 0.34
C PRO A 16 -5.32 -19.58 0.57
N VAL A 17 -5.23 -18.37 0.00
CA VAL A 17 -4.18 -17.40 0.32
C VAL A 17 -4.50 -16.82 1.70
N SER A 18 -4.01 -17.47 2.74
CA SER A 18 -4.05 -16.96 4.11
C SER A 18 -2.92 -15.95 4.29
N LEU A 19 -3.25 -14.68 4.48
CA LEU A 19 -2.35 -13.70 5.08
C LEU A 19 -2.25 -14.02 6.59
N ALA A 20 -1.36 -14.92 6.93
CA ALA A 20 -1.08 -15.23 8.33
C ALA A 20 -0.19 -14.14 8.92
N VAL A 21 -0.75 -13.32 9.78
CA VAL A 21 -0.01 -12.53 10.76
C VAL A 21 0.34 -13.49 11.91
N SER A 22 1.59 -13.93 11.98
CA SER A 22 2.06 -14.77 13.10
C SER A 22 2.28 -13.91 14.33
N VAL A 23 1.42 -14.05 15.32
CA VAL A 23 1.63 -13.56 16.69
C VAL A 23 2.57 -14.56 17.38
N VAL A 24 3.80 -14.15 17.69
CA VAL A 24 4.70 -14.90 18.56
C VAL A 24 4.43 -14.45 19.99
N ALA A 25 3.75 -15.28 20.75
CA ALA A 25 3.64 -15.15 22.21
C ALA A 25 4.96 -15.61 22.84
N GLY A 26 5.71 -14.69 23.41
CA GLY A 26 6.88 -14.98 24.25
C GLY A 26 6.44 -15.19 25.70
N ALA A 27 6.56 -16.43 26.18
CA ALA A 27 6.39 -16.76 27.59
C ALA A 27 7.58 -16.22 28.40
N GLY A 28 7.30 -15.38 29.40
CA GLY A 28 8.29 -14.91 30.36
C GLY A 28 8.58 -15.97 31.41
N LEU A 29 9.86 -16.25 31.61
CA LEU A 29 10.38 -16.95 32.79
C LEU A 29 11.00 -15.90 33.71
N VAL A 30 10.39 -15.77 34.88
CA VAL A 30 10.94 -15.02 36.02
C VAL A 30 11.97 -15.92 36.70
N ALA A 31 13.21 -15.49 36.81
CA ALA A 31 14.18 -16.05 37.72
C ALA A 31 14.72 -14.96 38.65
N SER A 32 14.50 -15.17 39.93
CA SER A 32 14.93 -14.35 41.05
C SER A 32 16.36 -14.64 41.46
N GLY A 33 17.09 -13.62 41.88
CA GLY A 33 18.03 -13.69 43.00
C GLY A 33 19.52 -13.69 42.66
N GLY A 34 20.24 -12.79 43.30
CA GLY A 34 21.65 -12.95 43.59
C GLY A 34 22.52 -11.70 43.45
N THR A 35 22.59 -10.89 44.47
CA THR A 35 23.60 -9.83 44.64
C THR A 35 24.98 -10.43 44.90
N ALA A 36 25.97 -10.13 44.07
CA ALA A 36 27.37 -10.27 44.42
C ALA A 36 28.15 -9.05 43.87
N ALA A 37 28.70 -8.29 44.77
CA ALA A 37 29.63 -7.21 44.47
C ALA A 37 31.00 -7.81 44.10
N ALA A 38 31.53 -7.44 42.94
CA ALA A 38 32.92 -7.69 42.57
C ALA A 38 33.54 -6.40 42.02
N THR A 39 34.51 -5.91 42.79
CA THR A 39 35.46 -4.87 42.40
C THR A 39 36.38 -5.42 41.28
N GLY A 40 36.37 -4.81 40.13
CA GLY A 40 37.23 -5.19 39.02
C GLY A 40 37.61 -3.99 38.17
N THR A 41 38.88 -3.71 38.14
CA THR A 41 39.61 -2.69 37.38
C THR A 41 39.22 -2.63 35.91
N ALA A 42 38.89 -1.43 35.42
CA ALA A 42 38.52 -1.19 34.01
C ALA A 42 39.72 -1.38 33.06
N PRO A 43 39.59 -2.15 31.97
CA PRO A 43 40.57 -2.14 30.89
C PRO A 43 40.31 -0.92 29.98
N ARG A 44 41.39 -0.14 29.76
CA ARG A 44 41.40 0.92 28.75
C ARG A 44 41.10 0.34 27.37
N LEU A 45 39.92 0.65 26.83
CA LEU A 45 39.59 0.41 25.43
C LEU A 45 40.48 1.29 24.55
N ARG A 46 41.37 0.63 23.81
CA ARG A 46 42.04 1.24 22.65
C ARG A 46 40.95 1.57 21.62
N THR A 47 40.69 2.85 21.39
CA THR A 47 39.93 3.33 20.24
C THR A 47 40.75 3.06 18.98
N THR A 48 40.50 1.96 18.33
CA THR A 48 40.82 1.83 16.90
C THR A 48 39.85 2.72 16.15
N ALA A 49 40.35 3.79 15.57
CA ALA A 49 39.61 4.60 14.61
C ALA A 49 39.23 3.69 13.44
N THR A 50 37.99 3.20 13.46
CA THR A 50 37.42 2.52 12.30
C THR A 50 37.23 3.59 11.22
N ALA A 51 37.95 3.44 10.13
CA ALA A 51 37.81 4.28 8.95
C ALA A 51 36.31 4.43 8.62
N VAL A 52 35.84 5.65 8.46
CA VAL A 52 34.51 5.97 7.94
C VAL A 52 34.39 5.27 6.59
N ALA A 53 33.62 4.18 6.54
CA ALA A 53 33.31 3.52 5.29
C ALA A 53 32.61 4.55 4.41
N SER A 54 33.20 4.83 3.26
CA SER A 54 32.64 5.70 2.22
C SER A 54 31.18 5.32 1.98
N ALA A 55 30.30 6.30 1.92
CA ALA A 55 28.91 6.13 1.51
C ALA A 55 28.89 5.43 0.14
N GLY A 56 28.54 4.12 0.10
CA GLY A 56 28.52 3.34 -1.14
C GLY A 56 29.27 2.01 -1.13
N GLY A 57 29.45 1.34 0.02
CA GLY A 57 29.91 -0.06 0.02
C GLY A 57 28.95 -0.96 -0.77
N ALA A 58 29.50 -1.84 -1.63
CA ALA A 58 28.70 -2.81 -2.39
C ALA A 58 27.78 -3.62 -1.45
N LEU A 59 26.53 -3.83 -1.86
CA LEU A 59 25.54 -4.60 -1.10
C LEU A 59 26.01 -6.04 -0.94
N GLN A 60 26.05 -6.53 0.30
CA GLN A 60 26.38 -7.92 0.62
C GLN A 60 25.11 -8.76 0.58
N TRP A 61 24.97 -9.58 -0.48
CA TRP A 61 23.79 -10.40 -0.73
C TRP A 61 23.85 -11.73 0.03
N GLY A 62 22.85 -12.00 0.85
CA GLY A 62 22.66 -13.22 1.61
C GLY A 62 21.25 -13.79 1.45
N ASP A 63 20.91 -14.80 2.24
CA ASP A 63 19.57 -15.37 2.25
C ASP A 63 18.57 -14.38 2.87
N CYS A 64 17.35 -14.38 2.33
CA CYS A 64 16.27 -13.60 2.91
C CYS A 64 15.73 -14.28 4.18
N PRO A 65 15.34 -13.51 5.21
CA PRO A 65 14.65 -14.07 6.38
C PRO A 65 13.38 -14.83 5.97
N ALA A 66 13.15 -16.01 6.56
CA ALA A 66 11.98 -16.86 6.27
C ALA A 66 10.63 -16.14 6.37
N SER A 67 10.54 -15.14 7.25
CA SER A 67 9.34 -14.30 7.43
C SER A 67 9.00 -13.41 6.23
N VAL A 68 9.90 -13.20 5.28
CA VAL A 68 9.64 -12.55 3.98
C VAL A 68 8.86 -13.48 3.06
N LYS A 69 8.93 -14.81 3.26
CA LYS A 69 8.46 -15.83 2.32
C LYS A 69 9.01 -15.55 0.92
N PRO A 70 10.36 -15.59 0.77
CA PRO A 70 11.00 -15.16 -0.46
C PRO A 70 10.61 -16.04 -1.64
N ALA A 71 10.63 -15.46 -2.85
CA ALA A 71 10.58 -16.22 -4.09
C ALA A 71 11.91 -16.99 -4.30
N ASP A 72 11.86 -18.03 -5.13
CA ASP A 72 13.05 -18.80 -5.48
C ASP A 72 14.15 -17.89 -6.05
N GLY A 73 15.36 -18.02 -5.53
CA GLY A 73 16.51 -17.19 -5.93
C GLY A 73 16.49 -15.74 -5.40
N GLN A 74 15.49 -15.34 -4.60
CA GLN A 74 15.50 -14.03 -3.98
C GLN A 74 16.56 -13.93 -2.89
N ARG A 75 17.47 -12.95 -3.03
CA ARG A 75 18.54 -12.67 -2.07
C ARG A 75 18.27 -11.34 -1.37
N CYS A 76 18.76 -11.19 -0.15
CA CYS A 76 18.58 -10.01 0.67
C CYS A 76 19.92 -9.37 1.09
N ALA A 77 19.89 -8.05 1.31
CA ALA A 77 21.02 -7.27 1.78
C ALA A 77 20.56 -6.17 2.76
N ARG A 78 21.51 -5.45 3.35
CA ARG A 78 21.28 -4.25 4.14
C ARG A 78 21.92 -3.06 3.44
N LEU A 79 21.20 -1.94 3.43
CA LEU A 79 21.70 -0.64 2.98
C LEU A 79 21.68 0.32 4.16
N SER A 80 22.86 0.80 4.54
CA SER A 80 22.97 1.84 5.57
C SER A 80 22.73 3.20 4.95
N VAL A 81 21.79 3.98 5.50
CA VAL A 81 21.44 5.34 5.05
C VAL A 81 21.42 6.32 6.23
N PRO A 82 21.63 7.62 6.03
CA PRO A 82 21.48 8.60 7.11
C PRO A 82 20.06 8.60 7.68
N LEU A 83 19.91 8.71 8.98
CA LEU A 83 18.61 8.98 9.60
C LEU A 83 18.07 10.33 9.13
N ASP A 84 18.93 11.34 9.11
CA ASP A 84 18.68 12.67 8.55
C ASP A 84 19.63 12.92 7.36
N HIS A 85 19.08 13.09 6.17
CA HIS A 85 19.87 13.38 4.97
C HIS A 85 20.49 14.79 4.97
N ALA A 86 20.03 15.71 5.84
CA ALA A 86 20.65 17.00 6.05
C ALA A 86 21.93 16.89 6.92
N ASP A 87 22.06 15.80 7.70
CA ASP A 87 23.26 15.46 8.47
C ASP A 87 23.78 14.06 8.07
N PRO A 88 24.46 13.94 6.91
CA PRO A 88 24.92 12.65 6.40
C PRO A 88 26.00 11.98 7.25
N THR A 89 26.63 12.71 8.17
CA THR A 89 27.63 12.20 9.12
C THR A 89 27.04 11.78 10.47
N GLY A 90 25.77 12.08 10.70
CA GLY A 90 25.03 11.77 11.90
C GLY A 90 24.57 10.31 12.01
N PRO A 91 23.58 10.03 12.84
CA PRO A 91 23.06 8.69 13.04
C PRO A 91 22.58 8.05 11.73
N ARG A 92 22.80 6.74 11.60
CA ARG A 92 22.42 5.97 10.42
C ARG A 92 21.37 4.92 10.78
N ILE A 93 20.59 4.53 9.78
CA ILE A 93 19.60 3.45 9.87
C ILE A 93 19.83 2.41 8.77
N GLU A 94 19.35 1.20 9.00
CA GLU A 94 19.45 0.10 8.05
C GLU A 94 18.14 -0.09 7.31
N LEU A 95 18.21 -0.11 5.97
CA LEU A 95 17.14 -0.50 5.08
C LEU A 95 17.36 -1.94 4.60
N ALA A 96 16.29 -2.74 4.61
CA ALA A 96 16.31 -4.06 4.01
C ALA A 96 16.09 -3.95 2.49
N VAL A 97 16.95 -4.60 1.73
CA VAL A 97 16.91 -4.65 0.26
C VAL A 97 16.81 -6.09 -0.18
N SER A 98 16.12 -6.38 -1.28
CA SER A 98 16.13 -7.72 -1.89
C SER A 98 16.26 -7.64 -3.41
N ARG A 99 16.78 -8.73 -4.00
CA ARG A 99 17.01 -8.88 -5.44
C ARG A 99 16.63 -10.26 -5.93
N LEU A 100 16.01 -10.30 -7.11
CA LEU A 100 16.00 -11.45 -7.99
C LEU A 100 16.92 -11.13 -9.17
N ALA A 101 17.99 -11.89 -9.33
CA ALA A 101 18.98 -11.64 -10.37
C ALA A 101 18.38 -11.87 -11.77
N ALA A 102 18.92 -11.17 -12.76
CA ALA A 102 18.56 -11.35 -14.17
C ALA A 102 18.80 -12.81 -14.60
N GLY A 103 17.77 -13.42 -15.19
CA GLY A 103 17.84 -14.82 -15.66
C GLY A 103 18.75 -15.00 -16.89
N ARG A 104 19.09 -13.91 -17.59
CA ARG A 104 19.99 -13.88 -18.75
C ARG A 104 21.07 -12.82 -18.55
N PRO A 105 22.17 -13.13 -17.85
CA PRO A 105 23.21 -12.15 -17.53
C PRO A 105 23.80 -11.45 -18.77
N GLY A 106 24.00 -12.17 -19.89
CA GLY A 106 24.53 -11.61 -21.13
C GLY A 106 23.57 -10.66 -21.88
N ALA A 107 22.28 -10.65 -21.50
CA ALA A 107 21.26 -9.74 -22.04
C ALA A 107 20.67 -8.83 -20.95
N ARG A 108 21.39 -8.66 -19.83
CA ARG A 108 20.96 -7.79 -18.74
C ARG A 108 20.86 -6.33 -19.18
N ARG A 109 19.71 -5.73 -18.87
CA ARG A 109 19.39 -4.33 -19.22
C ARG A 109 19.63 -3.34 -18.06
N GLY A 110 19.97 -3.82 -16.88
CA GLY A 110 20.13 -3.04 -15.67
C GLY A 110 19.14 -3.46 -14.57
N THR A 111 18.87 -2.56 -13.65
CA THR A 111 17.96 -2.81 -12.52
C THR A 111 16.57 -2.26 -12.80
N LEU A 112 15.54 -3.11 -12.56
CA LEU A 112 14.13 -2.70 -12.46
C LEU A 112 13.74 -2.63 -10.97
N LEU A 113 13.57 -1.42 -10.46
CA LEU A 113 13.17 -1.19 -9.08
C LEU A 113 11.66 -1.35 -8.93
N VAL A 114 11.24 -2.24 -8.02
CA VAL A 114 9.83 -2.43 -7.65
C VAL A 114 9.51 -1.54 -6.46
N ILE A 115 8.69 -0.50 -6.69
CA ILE A 115 8.35 0.52 -5.69
C ILE A 115 6.93 0.26 -5.19
N PRO A 116 6.76 -0.21 -3.93
CA PRO A 116 5.45 -0.54 -3.39
C PRO A 116 4.63 0.71 -3.07
N GLY A 117 3.31 0.51 -2.92
CA GLY A 117 2.37 1.54 -2.49
C GLY A 117 2.20 1.64 -0.98
N GLY A 118 1.02 1.98 -0.54
CA GLY A 118 0.60 2.21 0.84
C GLY A 118 0.28 3.68 1.08
N PRO A 119 1.08 4.47 1.82
CA PRO A 119 2.43 4.19 2.34
C PRO A 119 2.47 3.07 3.37
N GLY A 120 3.63 2.38 3.46
CA GLY A 120 3.86 1.34 4.46
C GLY A 120 3.85 -0.09 3.95
N SER A 121 3.67 -0.33 2.64
CA SER A 121 3.77 -1.67 2.07
C SER A 121 5.23 -2.14 1.98
N PRO A 122 5.55 -3.38 2.42
CA PRO A 122 6.92 -3.90 2.37
C PRO A 122 7.34 -4.28 0.94
N GLY A 123 8.49 -3.74 0.51
CA GLY A 123 9.03 -3.97 -0.83
C GLY A 123 9.55 -5.39 -1.02
N LEU A 124 10.20 -5.96 0.00
CA LEU A 124 10.72 -7.33 -0.06
C LEU A 124 9.62 -8.36 -0.35
N GLN A 125 8.48 -8.21 0.35
CA GLN A 125 7.33 -9.07 0.14
C GLN A 125 6.66 -8.80 -1.22
N ARG A 126 6.62 -7.56 -1.66
CA ARG A 126 6.11 -7.20 -3.01
C ARG A 126 6.94 -7.87 -4.09
N LEU A 127 8.28 -7.87 -3.95
CA LEU A 127 9.17 -8.57 -4.89
C LEU A 127 8.95 -10.09 -4.86
N ALA A 128 8.77 -10.69 -3.68
CA ALA A 128 8.45 -12.10 -3.57
C ALA A 128 7.17 -12.48 -4.32
N GLN A 129 6.14 -11.62 -4.24
CA GLN A 129 4.83 -11.88 -4.87
C GLN A 129 4.80 -11.60 -6.37
N LYS A 130 5.48 -10.56 -6.84
CA LYS A 130 5.38 -10.06 -8.22
C LYS A 130 6.63 -10.32 -9.06
N GLY A 131 7.77 -10.54 -8.40
CA GLY A 131 9.07 -10.74 -9.06
C GLY A 131 9.07 -11.89 -10.06
N PRO A 132 8.55 -13.09 -9.74
CA PRO A 132 8.51 -14.19 -10.71
C PRO A 132 7.77 -13.85 -12.00
N ALA A 133 6.58 -13.22 -11.89
CA ALA A 133 5.81 -12.79 -13.06
C ALA A 133 6.53 -11.70 -13.85
N LEU A 134 7.13 -10.70 -13.16
CA LEU A 134 7.95 -9.67 -13.81
C LEU A 134 9.17 -10.26 -14.53
N ALA A 135 9.87 -11.23 -13.91
CA ALA A 135 11.00 -11.92 -14.53
C ALA A 135 10.57 -12.68 -15.79
N GLN A 136 9.44 -13.39 -15.73
CA GLN A 136 8.87 -14.09 -16.87
C GLN A 136 8.52 -13.13 -18.01
N GLU A 137 7.74 -12.09 -17.73
CA GLU A 137 7.28 -11.12 -18.75
C GLU A 137 8.44 -10.34 -19.38
N THR A 138 9.45 -9.99 -18.59
CA THR A 138 10.65 -9.31 -19.11
C THR A 138 11.70 -10.29 -19.65
N GLY A 139 11.38 -11.58 -19.71
CA GLY A 139 12.28 -12.62 -20.20
C GLY A 139 13.61 -12.69 -19.43
N GLY A 140 13.61 -12.33 -18.13
CA GLY A 140 14.81 -12.32 -17.29
C GLY A 140 15.82 -11.23 -17.65
N ALA A 141 15.40 -10.15 -18.31
CA ALA A 141 16.30 -9.10 -18.78
C ALA A 141 16.76 -8.12 -17.68
N TYR A 142 16.18 -8.14 -16.49
CA TYR A 142 16.48 -7.21 -15.41
C TYR A 142 16.91 -7.92 -14.13
N ASP A 143 17.80 -7.30 -13.38
CA ASP A 143 17.82 -7.48 -11.95
C ASP A 143 16.59 -6.81 -11.36
N LEU A 144 15.69 -7.58 -10.74
CA LEU A 144 14.53 -7.03 -10.06
C LEU A 144 14.92 -6.72 -8.62
N VAL A 145 14.80 -5.48 -8.21
CA VAL A 145 15.21 -5.02 -6.87
C VAL A 145 14.02 -4.36 -6.18
N ALA A 146 13.90 -4.59 -4.88
CA ALA A 146 13.00 -3.85 -4.02
C ALA A 146 13.65 -3.59 -2.66
N PHE A 147 13.16 -2.59 -1.95
CA PHE A 147 13.56 -2.33 -0.57
C PHE A 147 12.33 -2.05 0.29
N ASP A 148 12.45 -2.35 1.57
CA ASP A 148 11.49 -1.89 2.55
C ASP A 148 11.83 -0.43 2.90
N PRO A 149 10.94 0.55 2.67
CA PRO A 149 11.20 1.92 3.07
C PRO A 149 11.48 2.05 4.56
N ARG A 150 12.07 3.15 4.99
CA ARG A 150 12.27 3.47 6.41
C ARG A 150 10.95 3.34 7.19
N GLY A 151 10.98 2.70 8.35
CA GLY A 151 9.81 2.35 9.14
C GLY A 151 9.15 1.02 8.77
N VAL A 152 9.33 0.53 7.53
CA VAL A 152 8.56 -0.58 6.94
C VAL A 152 9.28 -1.92 7.06
N GLY A 153 8.51 -3.00 7.10
CA GLY A 153 8.97 -4.38 6.88
C GLY A 153 10.17 -4.76 7.75
N ARG A 154 11.33 -4.98 7.16
CA ARG A 154 12.58 -5.35 7.82
C ARG A 154 13.58 -4.20 7.97
N SER A 155 13.21 -3.01 7.53
CA SER A 155 13.97 -1.79 7.76
C SER A 155 13.81 -1.27 9.19
N ALA A 156 14.64 -0.28 9.58
CA ALA A 156 14.57 0.37 10.88
C ALA A 156 13.15 0.87 11.18
N LYS A 157 12.67 0.65 12.41
CA LYS A 157 11.29 0.85 12.82
C LYS A 157 11.05 2.19 13.47
N ALA A 158 9.90 2.80 13.17
CA ALA A 158 9.31 3.88 13.94
C ALA A 158 8.14 3.34 14.78
N ARG A 159 7.87 3.94 15.95
CA ARG A 159 6.78 3.56 16.85
C ARG A 159 6.13 4.80 17.42
N CYS A 160 4.80 4.72 17.64
CA CYS A 160 4.05 5.75 18.34
C CYS A 160 3.62 5.31 19.74
N GLY A 161 3.69 4.02 20.07
CA GLY A 161 3.17 3.47 21.31
C GLY A 161 1.67 3.63 21.42
N LEU A 162 0.95 3.35 20.34
CA LEU A 162 -0.50 3.49 20.26
C LEU A 162 -1.21 2.40 21.08
N ALA A 163 -2.28 2.77 21.76
CA ALA A 163 -3.20 1.82 22.34
C ALA A 163 -3.81 0.90 21.29
N GLU A 164 -4.22 -0.31 21.67
CA GLU A 164 -4.71 -1.31 20.74
C GLU A 164 -5.94 -0.83 19.97
N GLU A 165 -6.88 -0.20 20.66
CA GLU A 165 -8.12 0.36 20.09
C GLU A 165 -7.86 1.44 19.02
N ASP A 166 -6.72 2.11 19.06
CA ASP A 166 -6.33 3.14 18.08
C ASP A 166 -5.59 2.54 16.85
N ARG A 167 -5.34 1.23 16.84
CA ARG A 167 -4.59 0.52 15.76
C ARG A 167 -5.46 -0.38 14.88
N TRP A 168 -6.76 -0.44 15.10
CA TRP A 168 -7.67 -1.17 14.22
C TRP A 168 -7.87 -0.41 12.90
N MET A 169 -8.06 -1.13 11.79
CA MET A 169 -8.26 -0.50 10.48
C MET A 169 -9.43 0.48 10.49
N VAL A 170 -10.54 0.10 11.12
CA VAL A 170 -11.75 0.96 11.21
C VAL A 170 -11.53 2.24 12.04
N THR A 171 -10.53 2.28 12.91
CA THR A 171 -10.18 3.45 13.70
C THR A 171 -9.16 4.33 13.00
N LEU A 172 -8.17 3.73 12.35
CA LEU A 172 -7.18 4.43 11.55
C LEU A 172 -7.77 5.11 10.31
N ARG A 173 -8.82 4.51 9.71
CA ARG A 173 -9.54 5.09 8.56
C ARG A 173 -10.58 6.14 8.92
N SER A 174 -10.72 6.49 10.19
CA SER A 174 -11.54 7.62 10.67
C SER A 174 -13.01 7.62 10.19
N TRP A 175 -13.68 6.46 10.26
CA TRP A 175 -15.11 6.38 9.97
C TRP A 175 -15.91 7.25 10.94
N PRO A 176 -16.80 8.17 10.47
CA PRO A 176 -17.62 8.96 11.36
C PRO A 176 -18.65 8.10 12.11
N ALA A 177 -19.21 8.62 13.19
CA ALA A 177 -20.29 7.95 13.89
C ALA A 177 -21.54 7.79 12.99
N ALA A 178 -22.48 6.94 13.39
CA ALA A 178 -23.70 6.63 12.63
C ALA A 178 -24.51 7.87 12.26
N ASP A 179 -24.62 8.84 13.18
CA ASP A 179 -25.28 10.14 12.97
C ASP A 179 -24.45 11.12 12.11
N GLY A 180 -23.21 10.77 11.78
CA GLY A 180 -22.25 11.60 11.04
C GLY A 180 -21.41 12.50 11.92
N SER A 181 -21.53 12.44 13.24
CA SER A 181 -20.69 13.19 14.14
C SER A 181 -19.22 12.74 14.08
N THR A 182 -18.31 13.71 14.29
CA THR A 182 -16.86 13.52 14.14
C THR A 182 -16.09 13.77 15.45
N GLY A 183 -16.78 14.00 16.57
CA GLY A 183 -16.17 14.34 17.85
C GLY A 183 -15.23 13.24 18.34
N ALA A 184 -15.69 11.99 18.40
CA ALA A 184 -14.88 10.85 18.81
C ALA A 184 -13.68 10.62 17.87
N ASN A 185 -13.82 10.90 16.56
CA ASN A 185 -12.71 10.84 15.62
C ASN A 185 -11.65 11.92 15.92
N ALA A 186 -12.08 13.15 16.26
CA ALA A 186 -11.18 14.24 16.60
C ALA A 186 -10.40 13.94 17.90
N ASP A 187 -11.06 13.38 18.91
CA ASP A 187 -10.42 13.00 20.17
C ASP A 187 -9.40 11.87 19.97
N ARG A 188 -9.75 10.84 19.19
CA ARG A 188 -8.82 9.78 18.79
C ARG A 188 -7.66 10.33 17.97
N ALA A 189 -7.93 11.13 16.97
CA ALA A 189 -6.90 11.74 16.12
C ALA A 189 -5.89 12.55 16.95
N ARG A 190 -6.35 13.28 17.99
CA ARG A 190 -5.50 14.00 18.92
C ARG A 190 -4.65 13.04 19.77
N ARG A 191 -5.27 11.99 20.37
CA ARG A 191 -4.53 10.98 21.16
C ARG A 191 -3.41 10.34 20.34
N VAL A 192 -3.69 9.92 19.10
CA VAL A 192 -2.71 9.33 18.19
C VAL A 192 -1.58 10.31 17.87
N ALA A 193 -1.90 11.56 17.51
CA ALA A 193 -0.90 12.58 17.23
C ALA A 193 -0.02 12.87 18.44
N ASP A 194 -0.61 12.97 19.64
CA ASP A 194 0.12 13.21 20.90
C ASP A 194 1.00 12.00 21.29
N ALA A 195 0.55 10.77 21.08
CA ALA A 195 1.35 9.56 21.32
C ALA A 195 2.55 9.51 20.37
N CYS A 196 2.34 9.77 19.08
CA CYS A 196 3.40 9.86 18.09
C CYS A 196 4.41 10.97 18.39
N ALA A 197 3.95 12.13 18.88
CA ALA A 197 4.83 13.23 19.28
C ALA A 197 5.71 12.89 20.49
N ARG A 198 5.17 12.12 21.46
CA ARG A 198 5.94 11.71 22.65
C ARG A 198 6.94 10.59 22.33
N ASN A 199 6.58 9.62 21.50
CA ASN A 199 7.30 8.34 21.39
C ASN A 199 8.04 8.17 20.06
N GLY A 200 7.67 8.93 19.00
CA GLY A 200 8.16 8.69 17.65
C GLY A 200 9.61 9.15 17.39
N GLY A 201 10.03 10.22 18.06
CA GLY A 201 11.38 10.76 17.93
C GLY A 201 11.80 11.10 16.50
N ALA A 202 13.11 11.18 16.29
CA ALA A 202 13.70 11.49 14.99
C ALA A 202 13.34 10.44 13.91
N MET A 203 13.21 9.17 14.29
CA MET A 203 12.85 8.10 13.34
C MET A 203 11.47 8.34 12.73
N LEU A 204 10.45 8.66 13.53
CA LEU A 204 9.12 8.97 13.01
C LEU A 204 9.13 10.22 12.12
N ARG A 205 9.86 11.27 12.52
CA ARG A 205 9.99 12.51 11.73
C ARG A 205 10.73 12.29 10.41
N SER A 206 11.59 11.27 10.32
CA SER A 206 12.28 10.91 9.09
C SER A 206 11.41 10.18 8.07
N LEU A 207 10.19 9.74 8.44
CA LEU A 207 9.26 9.06 7.54
C LEU A 207 8.61 10.08 6.60
N THR A 208 9.27 10.34 5.47
CA THR A 208 8.79 11.25 4.42
C THR A 208 9.02 10.65 3.04
N THR A 209 8.20 11.06 2.06
CA THR A 209 8.44 10.75 0.64
C THR A 209 9.79 11.30 0.17
N ALA A 210 10.20 12.48 0.65
CA ALA A 210 11.50 13.07 0.34
C ALA A 210 12.66 12.16 0.73
N ASN A 211 12.66 11.67 1.96
CA ASN A 211 13.71 10.77 2.44
C ASN A 211 13.68 9.42 1.72
N GLN A 212 12.49 8.90 1.37
CA GLN A 212 12.40 7.69 0.56
C GLN A 212 13.05 7.89 -0.83
N VAL A 213 12.86 9.05 -1.46
CA VAL A 213 13.51 9.40 -2.74
C VAL A 213 15.03 9.47 -2.59
N ARG A 214 15.54 10.10 -1.52
CA ARG A 214 16.98 10.15 -1.22
C ARG A 214 17.57 8.76 -0.93
N ASP A 215 16.82 7.91 -0.21
CA ASP A 215 17.20 6.51 0.03
C ASP A 215 17.30 5.73 -1.29
N MET A 216 16.37 5.97 -2.23
CA MET A 216 16.42 5.36 -3.57
C MET A 216 17.67 5.77 -4.35
N GLU A 217 18.10 7.02 -4.24
CA GLU A 217 19.34 7.49 -4.90
C GLU A 217 20.57 6.81 -4.28
N LEU A 218 20.63 6.66 -2.96
CA LEU A 218 21.70 5.90 -2.30
C LEU A 218 21.66 4.40 -2.69
N LEU A 219 20.48 3.83 -2.83
CA LEU A 219 20.33 2.46 -3.32
C LEU A 219 20.85 2.30 -4.75
N ARG A 220 20.51 3.25 -5.66
CA ARG A 220 21.05 3.24 -7.03
C ARG A 220 22.58 3.25 -7.03
N GLN A 221 23.19 4.10 -6.21
CA GLN A 221 24.66 4.19 -6.08
C GLN A 221 25.26 2.89 -5.53
N ALA A 222 24.65 2.29 -4.49
CA ALA A 222 25.10 1.03 -3.91
C ALA A 222 24.96 -0.17 -4.85
N LEU A 223 24.02 -0.09 -5.81
CA LEU A 223 23.88 -1.09 -6.90
C LEU A 223 24.88 -0.87 -8.04
N GLY A 224 25.60 0.26 -8.06
CA GLY A 224 26.52 0.62 -9.15
C GLY A 224 25.82 0.99 -10.46
N GLU A 225 24.52 1.34 -10.41
CA GLU A 225 23.74 1.65 -11.61
C GLU A 225 23.85 3.14 -11.97
N GLU A 226 24.06 3.44 -13.26
CA GLU A 226 23.99 4.82 -13.75
C GLU A 226 22.54 5.33 -13.74
N LYS A 227 21.61 4.48 -14.15
CA LYS A 227 20.17 4.74 -14.21
C LYS A 227 19.38 3.56 -13.67
N LEU A 228 18.18 3.82 -13.18
CA LEU A 228 17.21 2.81 -12.79
C LEU A 228 16.04 2.78 -13.78
N SER A 229 15.54 1.59 -14.09
CA SER A 229 14.16 1.39 -14.50
C SER A 229 13.29 1.17 -13.27
N ALA A 230 11.99 1.46 -13.35
CA ALA A 230 11.09 1.24 -12.22
C ALA A 230 9.68 0.79 -12.66
N TRP A 231 9.06 -0.01 -11.79
CA TRP A 231 7.62 -0.21 -11.75
C TRP A 231 7.11 0.17 -10.36
N ALA A 232 6.30 1.22 -10.32
CA ALA A 232 5.76 1.80 -9.10
C ALA A 232 4.24 1.66 -9.09
N ASN A 233 3.66 1.33 -7.91
CA ASN A 233 2.22 1.15 -7.77
C ASN A 233 1.64 2.06 -6.68
N SER A 234 0.44 2.64 -6.92
CA SER A 234 -0.30 3.38 -5.91
C SER A 234 0.50 4.58 -5.36
N TYR A 235 0.61 4.75 -4.04
CA TYR A 235 1.50 5.75 -3.41
C TYR A 235 2.93 5.73 -4.00
N GLY A 236 3.44 4.55 -4.34
CA GLY A 236 4.74 4.41 -4.98
C GLY A 236 4.88 5.20 -6.29
N THR A 237 3.78 5.48 -6.99
CA THR A 237 3.79 6.33 -8.20
C THR A 237 4.16 7.77 -7.90
N TYR A 238 3.72 8.31 -6.76
CA TYR A 238 4.12 9.65 -6.31
C TYR A 238 5.62 9.68 -5.92
N VAL A 239 6.10 8.64 -5.21
CA VAL A 239 7.54 8.46 -4.91
C VAL A 239 8.36 8.41 -6.21
N ALA A 240 7.95 7.58 -7.16
CA ALA A 240 8.63 7.40 -8.44
C ALA A 240 8.61 8.68 -9.29
N ALA A 241 7.48 9.38 -9.36
CA ALA A 241 7.35 10.63 -10.08
C ALA A 241 8.21 11.74 -9.46
N ARG A 242 8.27 11.80 -8.12
CA ARG A 242 9.15 12.72 -7.38
C ARG A 242 10.62 12.40 -7.65
N TYR A 243 11.03 11.13 -7.61
CA TYR A 243 12.40 10.73 -7.96
C TYR A 243 12.75 11.15 -9.40
N ALA A 244 11.86 10.90 -10.36
CA ALA A 244 12.06 11.30 -11.75
C ALA A 244 12.12 12.83 -11.94
N GLN A 245 11.47 13.60 -11.07
CA GLN A 245 11.54 15.07 -11.06
C GLN A 245 12.87 15.57 -10.48
N GLU A 246 13.33 14.98 -9.36
CA GLU A 246 14.54 15.40 -8.65
C GLU A 246 15.83 14.84 -9.30
N HIS A 247 15.74 13.66 -9.95
CA HIS A 247 16.86 12.95 -10.58
C HIS A 247 16.59 12.57 -12.04
N PRO A 248 16.26 13.53 -12.94
CA PRO A 248 15.80 13.21 -14.30
C PRO A 248 16.85 12.44 -15.12
N GLY A 249 18.14 12.69 -14.89
CA GLY A 249 19.25 11.97 -15.54
C GLY A 249 19.50 10.56 -15.03
N ARG A 250 18.79 10.11 -13.98
CA ARG A 250 19.00 8.81 -13.32
C ARG A 250 17.86 7.81 -13.60
N THR A 251 16.94 8.16 -14.48
CA THR A 251 15.82 7.30 -14.88
C THR A 251 16.01 6.75 -16.29
N ASP A 252 15.66 5.44 -16.49
CA ASP A 252 15.58 4.81 -17.80
C ASP A 252 14.08 4.56 -18.14
N ARG A 253 13.50 3.40 -17.85
CA ARG A 253 12.11 3.05 -18.17
C ARG A 253 11.27 3.10 -16.91
N TRP A 254 10.36 4.05 -16.86
CA TRP A 254 9.65 4.42 -15.64
C TRP A 254 8.15 4.12 -15.79
N VAL A 255 7.65 3.08 -15.10
CA VAL A 255 6.24 2.67 -15.14
C VAL A 255 5.52 3.14 -13.88
N LEU A 256 4.43 3.89 -14.06
CA LEU A 256 3.55 4.34 -12.99
C LEU A 256 2.20 3.63 -13.12
N ASP A 257 1.88 2.75 -12.18
CA ASP A 257 0.69 1.92 -12.16
C ASP A 257 -0.27 2.38 -11.06
N SER A 258 -1.49 2.76 -11.43
CA SER A 258 -2.51 3.27 -10.49
C SER A 258 -2.05 4.54 -9.77
N SER A 259 -1.95 5.64 -10.51
CA SER A 259 -1.27 6.86 -10.10
C SER A 259 -2.09 7.72 -9.14
N ALA A 260 -1.41 8.20 -8.08
CA ALA A 260 -1.94 9.19 -7.15
C ALA A 260 -2.01 10.59 -7.76
N ASP A 261 -2.92 11.44 -7.26
CA ASP A 261 -3.02 12.88 -7.61
C ASP A 261 -1.73 13.61 -7.16
N PRO A 262 -0.98 14.25 -8.08
CA PRO A 262 0.29 14.90 -7.75
C PRO A 262 0.15 16.36 -7.31
N ASP A 263 -1.06 16.92 -7.21
CA ASP A 263 -1.26 18.33 -6.84
C ASP A 263 -0.63 18.60 -5.46
N PRO A 264 0.44 19.43 -5.37
CA PRO A 264 1.17 19.66 -4.12
C PRO A 264 0.31 20.29 -3.01
N ARG A 265 -0.85 20.88 -3.36
CA ARG A 265 -1.80 21.43 -2.40
C ARG A 265 -2.72 20.37 -1.79
N ARG A 266 -2.74 19.15 -2.36
CA ARG A 266 -3.66 18.07 -2.04
C ARG A 266 -2.98 16.74 -1.75
N VAL A 267 -1.66 16.68 -1.82
CA VAL A 267 -0.90 15.46 -1.53
C VAL A 267 -1.36 14.88 -0.19
N ALA A 268 -1.47 13.57 -0.13
CA ALA A 268 -1.94 12.78 0.98
C ALA A 268 -3.45 12.97 1.30
N TYR A 269 -3.90 14.13 1.75
CA TYR A 269 -5.32 14.29 2.11
C TYR A 269 -6.25 14.24 0.88
N GLY A 270 -5.80 14.73 -0.28
CA GLY A 270 -6.51 14.61 -1.55
C GLY A 270 -6.65 13.16 -2.01
N TRP A 271 -5.62 12.34 -1.79
CA TRP A 271 -5.68 10.91 -2.12
C TRP A 271 -6.77 10.19 -1.33
N LEU A 272 -6.93 10.53 -0.04
CA LEU A 272 -8.04 9.99 0.76
C LEU A 272 -9.39 10.47 0.22
N ALA A 273 -9.53 11.78 -0.05
CA ALA A 273 -10.77 12.36 -0.57
C ALA A 273 -11.19 11.74 -1.91
N ASP A 274 -10.23 11.46 -2.79
CA ASP A 274 -10.47 10.87 -4.11
C ASP A 274 -11.01 9.42 -4.03
N MET A 275 -10.79 8.70 -2.90
CA MET A 275 -11.33 7.35 -2.68
C MET A 275 -12.87 7.32 -2.65
N ALA A 276 -13.53 8.42 -2.31
CA ALA A 276 -15.00 8.50 -2.33
C ALA A 276 -15.54 8.29 -3.75
N LYS A 277 -14.99 9.04 -4.71
CA LYS A 277 -15.31 8.88 -6.14
C LYS A 277 -14.88 7.49 -6.66
N GLY A 278 -13.69 7.04 -6.28
CA GLY A 278 -13.17 5.73 -6.69
C GLY A 278 -14.09 4.58 -6.28
N ALA A 279 -14.66 4.64 -5.08
CA ALA A 279 -15.62 3.64 -4.61
C ALA A 279 -16.91 3.66 -5.43
N ASP A 280 -17.45 4.86 -5.73
CA ASP A 280 -18.65 4.98 -6.56
C ASP A 280 -18.42 4.51 -8.00
N ASP A 281 -17.26 4.81 -8.59
CA ASP A 281 -16.90 4.36 -9.95
C ASP A 281 -16.76 2.83 -10.03
N ARG A 282 -16.25 2.19 -8.95
CA ARG A 282 -15.97 0.76 -8.90
C ARG A 282 -17.17 -0.10 -8.49
N PHE A 283 -18.05 0.42 -7.64
CA PHE A 283 -19.17 -0.32 -7.06
C PHE A 283 -20.08 -1.01 -8.10
N PRO A 284 -20.37 -0.42 -9.27
CA PRO A 284 -21.16 -1.08 -10.31
C PRO A 284 -20.61 -2.44 -10.77
N ASP A 285 -19.28 -2.62 -10.81
CA ASP A 285 -18.67 -3.90 -11.15
C ASP A 285 -18.99 -4.96 -10.08
N PHE A 286 -18.89 -4.61 -8.80
CA PHE A 286 -19.30 -5.50 -7.71
C PHE A 286 -20.81 -5.79 -7.77
N ALA A 287 -21.63 -4.79 -8.02
CA ALA A 287 -23.09 -4.96 -8.09
C ALA A 287 -23.49 -5.90 -9.23
N ALA A 288 -22.87 -5.77 -10.41
CA ALA A 288 -23.09 -6.68 -11.54
C ALA A 288 -22.65 -8.11 -11.19
N TRP A 289 -21.49 -8.26 -10.55
CA TRP A 289 -20.97 -9.55 -10.11
C TRP A 289 -21.90 -10.22 -9.08
N ALA A 290 -22.36 -9.46 -8.06
CA ALA A 290 -23.17 -9.97 -6.96
C ALA A 290 -24.62 -10.24 -7.34
N ALA A 291 -25.12 -9.70 -8.45
CA ALA A 291 -26.43 -9.99 -9.01
C ALA A 291 -26.42 -11.12 -10.06
N HIS A 292 -25.22 -11.58 -10.49
CA HIS A 292 -25.11 -12.57 -11.54
C HIS A 292 -25.72 -13.91 -11.11
N PRO A 293 -26.55 -14.59 -11.94
CA PRO A 293 -27.21 -15.87 -11.59
C PRO A 293 -26.24 -16.97 -11.14
N ASP A 294 -25.02 -17.02 -11.71
CA ASP A 294 -24.00 -18.02 -11.34
C ASP A 294 -23.61 -17.93 -9.85
N ARG A 295 -23.85 -16.79 -9.18
CA ARG A 295 -23.55 -16.61 -7.76
C ARG A 295 -24.57 -17.30 -6.85
N GLU A 296 -25.72 -17.70 -7.38
CA GLU A 296 -26.77 -18.40 -6.63
C GLU A 296 -26.26 -19.73 -6.06
N ALA A 297 -25.65 -20.55 -6.91
CA ALA A 297 -25.12 -21.86 -6.51
C ALA A 297 -24.02 -21.79 -5.45
N GLU A 298 -23.34 -20.64 -5.37
CA GLU A 298 -22.29 -20.36 -4.39
C GLU A 298 -22.84 -19.74 -3.09
N GLY A 299 -24.15 -19.41 -3.04
CA GLY A 299 -24.76 -18.66 -1.93
C GLY A 299 -24.24 -17.22 -1.80
N LEU A 300 -23.79 -16.63 -2.91
CA LEU A 300 -23.15 -15.31 -2.96
C LEU A 300 -23.97 -14.27 -3.73
N ARG A 301 -25.10 -14.66 -4.30
CA ARG A 301 -26.02 -13.75 -4.97
C ARG A 301 -26.75 -12.89 -3.95
N LEU A 302 -26.60 -11.58 -4.05
CA LEU A 302 -27.18 -10.65 -3.07
C LEU A 302 -28.54 -10.09 -3.51
N ALA A 303 -28.80 -10.00 -4.82
CA ALA A 303 -30.06 -9.53 -5.38
C ALA A 303 -30.19 -9.99 -6.85
N ASP A 304 -31.40 -9.85 -7.42
CA ASP A 304 -31.67 -10.23 -8.81
C ASP A 304 -31.10 -9.22 -9.82
N ARG A 305 -31.03 -7.96 -9.44
CA ARG A 305 -30.57 -6.87 -10.31
C ARG A 305 -29.44 -6.08 -9.67
N PRO A 306 -28.44 -5.62 -10.46
CA PRO A 306 -27.34 -4.81 -9.93
C PRO A 306 -27.78 -3.56 -9.16
N ALA A 307 -28.85 -2.90 -9.58
CA ALA A 307 -29.39 -1.70 -8.90
C ALA A 307 -29.85 -2.01 -7.46
N ASP A 308 -30.40 -3.20 -7.24
CA ASP A 308 -30.91 -3.62 -5.93
C ASP A 308 -29.77 -3.96 -4.95
N VAL A 309 -28.61 -4.39 -5.46
CA VAL A 309 -27.40 -4.64 -4.65
C VAL A 309 -26.95 -3.37 -3.92
N ARG A 310 -27.00 -2.20 -4.60
CA ARG A 310 -26.62 -0.93 -3.96
C ARG A 310 -27.57 -0.57 -2.81
N THR A 311 -28.86 -0.72 -3.04
CA THR A 311 -29.91 -0.47 -2.02
C THR A 311 -29.72 -1.40 -0.82
N LEU A 312 -29.49 -2.70 -1.07
CA LEU A 312 -29.24 -3.69 -0.03
C LEU A 312 -28.00 -3.34 0.80
N VAL A 313 -26.87 -3.06 0.15
CA VAL A 313 -25.60 -2.75 0.82
C VAL A 313 -25.72 -1.48 1.69
N LEU A 314 -26.32 -0.43 1.17
CA LEU A 314 -26.54 0.81 1.93
C LEU A 314 -27.52 0.62 3.09
N GLY A 315 -28.62 -0.11 2.87
CA GLY A 315 -29.60 -0.45 3.89
C GLY A 315 -28.99 -1.31 5.01
N LEU A 316 -28.17 -2.32 4.64
CA LEU A 316 -27.47 -3.16 5.60
C LEU A 316 -26.45 -2.37 6.43
N ALA A 317 -25.67 -1.49 5.80
CA ALA A 317 -24.76 -0.61 6.50
C ALA A 317 -25.49 0.29 7.51
N ALA A 318 -26.62 0.88 7.11
CA ALA A 318 -27.45 1.73 7.99
C ALA A 318 -28.10 0.92 9.14
N ARG A 319 -28.47 -0.35 8.93
CA ARG A 319 -28.95 -1.25 9.99
C ARG A 319 -27.83 -1.54 10.99
N LEU A 320 -26.65 -1.90 10.51
CA LEU A 320 -25.47 -2.19 11.34
C LEU A 320 -24.93 -0.96 12.10
N ASP A 321 -25.21 0.26 11.63
CA ASP A 321 -24.94 1.50 12.36
C ASP A 321 -25.80 1.61 13.63
N ARG A 322 -27.05 1.10 13.60
CA ARG A 322 -27.99 1.11 14.73
C ARG A 322 -27.88 -0.10 15.63
N GLU A 323 -27.64 -1.25 15.02
CA GLU A 323 -27.62 -2.57 15.65
C GLU A 323 -26.40 -3.36 15.19
N PRO A 324 -25.21 -3.10 15.80
CA PRO A 324 -24.01 -3.86 15.50
C PRO A 324 -24.19 -5.34 15.83
N ARG A 325 -23.65 -6.23 15.00
CA ARG A 325 -23.72 -7.68 15.21
C ARG A 325 -22.42 -8.21 15.81
N ALA A 326 -22.53 -9.12 16.77
CA ALA A 326 -21.39 -9.91 17.23
C ALA A 326 -20.78 -10.68 16.04
N THR A 327 -19.47 -10.87 16.07
CA THR A 327 -18.71 -11.61 15.08
C THR A 327 -17.95 -12.77 15.72
N THR A 328 -17.26 -13.56 14.90
CA THR A 328 -16.35 -14.60 15.42
C THR A 328 -15.13 -14.03 16.15
N VAL A 329 -14.89 -12.72 16.08
CA VAL A 329 -13.77 -12.03 16.75
C VAL A 329 -14.29 -11.31 18.00
N PRO A 330 -13.92 -11.76 19.22
CA PRO A 330 -14.32 -11.10 20.45
C PRO A 330 -13.91 -9.62 20.47
N GLY A 331 -14.83 -8.75 20.87
CA GLY A 331 -14.57 -7.30 20.98
C GLY A 331 -14.57 -6.54 19.63
N ALA A 332 -14.74 -7.24 18.50
CA ALA A 332 -14.81 -6.63 17.17
C ALA A 332 -16.20 -6.85 16.52
N PRO A 333 -17.22 -6.08 16.91
CA PRO A 333 -18.55 -6.22 16.31
C PRO A 333 -18.54 -5.73 14.85
N LEU A 334 -19.39 -6.34 14.02
CA LEU A 334 -19.70 -5.85 12.69
C LEU A 334 -20.61 -4.62 12.82
N THR A 335 -20.00 -3.44 12.80
CA THR A 335 -20.68 -2.13 12.74
C THR A 335 -20.89 -1.72 11.29
N GLY A 336 -21.69 -0.68 11.03
CA GLY A 336 -21.80 -0.10 9.70
C GLY A 336 -20.45 0.44 9.18
N ALA A 337 -19.60 0.97 10.06
CA ALA A 337 -18.24 1.39 9.72
C ALA A 337 -17.36 0.20 9.31
N ALA A 338 -17.39 -0.91 10.06
CA ALA A 338 -16.65 -2.13 9.73
C ALA A 338 -17.14 -2.74 8.40
N PHE A 339 -18.44 -2.75 8.17
CA PHE A 339 -19.05 -3.25 6.94
C PHE A 339 -18.65 -2.40 5.72
N ARG A 340 -18.68 -1.06 5.83
CA ARG A 340 -18.20 -0.15 4.77
C ARG A 340 -16.68 -0.30 4.54
N GLN A 341 -15.90 -0.51 5.60
CA GLN A 341 -14.47 -0.80 5.45
C GLN A 341 -14.20 -2.12 4.71
N ALA A 342 -14.98 -3.17 5.01
CA ALA A 342 -14.90 -4.44 4.28
C ALA A 342 -15.25 -4.26 2.79
N LEU A 343 -16.30 -3.48 2.48
CA LEU A 343 -16.63 -3.13 1.10
C LEU A 343 -15.46 -2.40 0.42
N GLN A 344 -14.91 -1.37 1.06
CA GLN A 344 -13.81 -0.60 0.48
C GLN A 344 -12.61 -1.51 0.17
N SER A 345 -12.26 -2.41 1.08
CA SER A 345 -11.20 -3.40 0.85
C SER A 345 -11.53 -4.34 -0.32
N ALA A 346 -12.77 -4.79 -0.42
CA ALA A 346 -13.21 -5.70 -1.49
C ALA A 346 -13.17 -5.05 -2.88
N LEU A 347 -13.43 -3.75 -2.98
CA LEU A 347 -13.40 -3.03 -4.25
C LEU A 347 -12.01 -2.98 -4.91
N TYR A 348 -10.94 -3.27 -4.16
CA TYR A 348 -9.57 -3.30 -4.71
C TYR A 348 -9.33 -4.43 -5.72
N SER A 349 -10.09 -5.55 -5.62
CA SER A 349 -9.90 -6.71 -6.50
C SER A 349 -11.17 -7.53 -6.65
N ASP A 350 -11.46 -8.02 -7.86
CA ASP A 350 -12.58 -8.94 -8.11
C ASP A 350 -12.46 -10.22 -7.27
N ALA A 351 -11.23 -10.65 -6.98
CA ALA A 351 -10.97 -11.83 -6.14
C ALA A 351 -11.45 -11.65 -4.69
N ALA A 352 -11.70 -10.43 -4.24
CA ALA A 352 -12.23 -10.14 -2.90
C ALA A 352 -13.76 -10.03 -2.84
N PHE A 353 -14.45 -9.99 -3.99
CA PHE A 353 -15.90 -9.89 -4.06
C PHE A 353 -16.62 -11.04 -3.34
N PRO A 354 -16.19 -12.32 -3.49
CA PRO A 354 -16.83 -13.44 -2.79
C PRO A 354 -16.79 -13.29 -1.26
N ALA A 355 -15.68 -12.79 -0.70
CA ALA A 355 -15.54 -12.61 0.75
C ALA A 355 -16.51 -11.54 1.28
N PHE A 356 -16.64 -10.42 0.57
CA PHE A 356 -17.58 -9.36 0.95
C PHE A 356 -19.05 -9.79 0.77
N ALA A 357 -19.39 -10.48 -0.34
CA ALA A 357 -20.74 -10.99 -0.55
C ALA A 357 -21.14 -11.99 0.55
N ARG A 358 -20.23 -12.88 0.96
CA ARG A 358 -20.46 -13.79 2.08
C ARG A 358 -20.68 -13.04 3.40
N LEU A 359 -19.87 -12.04 3.70
CA LEU A 359 -20.07 -11.19 4.88
C LEU A 359 -21.43 -10.50 4.86
N ALA A 360 -21.86 -9.98 3.70
CA ALA A 360 -23.16 -9.34 3.53
C ALA A 360 -24.30 -10.36 3.74
N GLY A 361 -24.21 -11.54 3.16
CA GLY A 361 -25.15 -12.64 3.35
C GLY A 361 -25.27 -13.06 4.82
N GLN A 362 -24.14 -13.27 5.50
CA GLN A 362 -24.12 -13.58 6.94
C GLN A 362 -24.73 -12.44 7.79
N ALA A 363 -24.52 -11.18 7.39
CA ALA A 363 -25.11 -10.05 8.10
C ALA A 363 -26.61 -9.89 7.84
N LEU A 364 -27.16 -10.48 6.78
CA LEU A 364 -28.59 -10.54 6.48
C LEU A 364 -29.28 -11.67 7.26
N ASP A 365 -28.62 -12.79 7.43
CA ASP A 365 -29.15 -13.96 8.13
C ASP A 365 -29.03 -13.79 9.66
N PRO A 366 -30.15 -13.68 10.41
CA PRO A 366 -30.11 -13.53 11.86
C PRO A 366 -29.48 -14.72 12.59
N ALA A 367 -29.48 -15.90 12.01
CA ALA A 367 -28.92 -17.11 12.61
C ALA A 367 -27.40 -17.23 12.38
N ALA A 368 -26.85 -16.55 11.37
CA ALA A 368 -25.42 -16.60 11.08
C ALA A 368 -24.60 -15.68 11.98
N VAL A 369 -23.37 -16.09 12.31
CA VAL A 369 -22.37 -15.23 12.97
C VAL A 369 -21.41 -14.71 11.89
N PRO A 370 -21.36 -13.39 11.63
CA PRO A 370 -20.49 -12.82 10.61
C PRO A 370 -19.00 -13.09 10.88
N VAL A 371 -18.27 -13.45 9.83
CA VAL A 371 -16.82 -13.66 9.84
C VAL A 371 -16.16 -12.43 9.24
N LEU A 372 -15.39 -11.70 10.04
CA LEU A 372 -14.65 -10.51 9.57
C LEU A 372 -13.52 -10.90 8.62
N PRO A 373 -13.25 -10.09 7.57
CA PRO A 373 -12.03 -10.20 6.79
C PRO A 373 -10.79 -10.06 7.69
N PRO A 374 -9.65 -10.69 7.32
CA PRO A 374 -8.44 -10.69 8.15
C PRO A 374 -7.96 -9.31 8.58
N GLU A 375 -8.06 -8.30 7.71
CA GLU A 375 -7.67 -6.91 8.01
C GLU A 375 -8.56 -6.20 9.03
N LEU A 376 -9.74 -6.76 9.32
CA LEU A 376 -10.67 -6.25 10.33
C LEU A 376 -10.74 -7.13 11.58
N SER A 377 -9.98 -8.21 11.63
CA SER A 377 -10.03 -9.21 12.71
C SER A 377 -8.98 -8.99 13.81
N GLY A 378 -8.21 -7.91 13.75
CA GLY A 378 -7.18 -7.58 14.74
C GLY A 378 -6.60 -6.19 14.55
N ALA A 379 -5.94 -5.71 15.59
CA ALA A 379 -5.17 -4.48 15.55
C ALA A 379 -3.86 -4.68 14.76
N MET A 380 -3.48 -3.71 13.95
CA MET A 380 -2.19 -3.78 13.27
C MET A 380 -1.03 -3.52 14.26
N PRO A 381 0.19 -3.99 13.96
CA PRO A 381 1.37 -3.65 14.75
C PRO A 381 1.57 -2.13 14.87
N ASP A 382 2.06 -1.66 16.04
CA ASP A 382 2.26 -0.22 16.30
C ASP A 382 3.18 0.44 15.24
N GLU A 383 4.23 -0.25 14.82
CA GLU A 383 5.13 0.24 13.78
C GLU A 383 4.45 0.41 12.41
N ALA A 384 3.49 -0.44 12.06
CA ALA A 384 2.74 -0.31 10.82
C ALA A 384 1.76 0.87 10.89
N ALA A 385 1.09 1.05 12.02
CA ALA A 385 0.23 2.20 12.28
C ALA A 385 1.04 3.50 12.28
N ALA A 386 2.23 3.52 12.93
CA ALA A 386 3.12 4.67 12.95
C ALA A 386 3.57 5.10 11.54
N VAL A 387 3.86 4.16 10.64
CA VAL A 387 4.21 4.46 9.23
C VAL A 387 3.01 5.02 8.48
N THR A 388 1.84 4.38 8.61
CA THR A 388 0.61 4.80 7.93
C THR A 388 0.24 6.25 8.25
N VAL A 389 0.44 6.66 9.51
CA VAL A 389 0.18 8.04 9.95
C VAL A 389 1.37 8.96 9.67
N GLY A 390 2.58 8.51 9.98
CA GLY A 390 3.79 9.33 9.96
C GLY A 390 4.10 9.89 8.58
N VAL A 391 4.09 9.06 7.53
CA VAL A 391 4.41 9.50 6.17
C VAL A 391 3.47 10.60 5.70
N VAL A 392 2.16 10.37 5.76
CA VAL A 392 1.18 11.34 5.24
C VAL A 392 1.10 12.63 6.06
N CYS A 393 1.39 12.56 7.38
CA CYS A 393 1.37 13.73 8.24
C CYS A 393 2.69 14.54 8.20
N ASN A 394 3.81 13.90 7.83
CA ASN A 394 5.10 14.56 7.67
C ASN A 394 5.29 15.20 6.29
N ASP A 395 4.61 14.69 5.26
CA ASP A 395 4.80 15.16 3.88
C ASP A 395 4.15 16.52 3.60
N VAL A 396 3.01 16.82 4.26
CA VAL A 396 2.24 18.06 4.02
C VAL A 396 1.56 18.55 5.29
N ASP A 397 1.28 19.85 5.33
CA ASP A 397 0.42 20.43 6.35
C ASP A 397 -1.06 20.15 6.03
N TRP A 398 -1.75 19.56 6.98
CA TRP A 398 -3.17 19.25 6.88
C TRP A 398 -4.03 20.37 7.48
N PRO A 399 -5.28 20.54 6.97
CA PRO A 399 -6.25 21.45 7.59
C PRO A 399 -6.42 21.12 9.08
N ARG A 400 -6.50 22.16 9.94
CA ARG A 400 -6.59 21.99 11.40
C ARG A 400 -7.98 22.24 11.99
N SER A 401 -8.93 22.69 11.16
CA SER A 401 -10.27 23.06 11.61
C SER A 401 -11.20 21.85 11.73
N VAL A 402 -11.42 21.35 12.95
CA VAL A 402 -12.37 20.25 13.21
C VAL A 402 -13.79 20.58 12.68
N PRO A 403 -14.34 21.81 12.86
CA PRO A 403 -15.63 22.16 12.27
C PRO A 403 -15.65 22.09 10.73
N ALA A 404 -14.51 22.36 10.06
CA ALA A 404 -14.44 22.22 8.59
C ALA A 404 -14.52 20.74 8.17
N TYR A 405 -13.86 19.83 8.89
CA TYR A 405 -13.99 18.40 8.67
C TYR A 405 -15.43 17.91 8.88
N ALA A 406 -16.10 18.33 9.95
CA ALA A 406 -17.49 17.95 10.19
C ALA A 406 -18.43 18.38 9.04
N ARG A 407 -18.26 19.61 8.51
CA ARG A 407 -19.02 20.07 7.33
C ARG A 407 -18.68 19.25 6.08
N ALA A 408 -17.41 18.92 5.87
CA ALA A 408 -16.99 18.09 4.74
C ALA A 408 -17.61 16.69 4.83
N VAL A 409 -17.58 16.05 6.01
CA VAL A 409 -18.21 14.75 6.26
C VAL A 409 -19.72 14.81 5.99
N ALA A 410 -20.43 15.82 6.49
CA ALA A 410 -21.88 15.96 6.26
C ALA A 410 -22.21 16.06 4.76
N ALA A 411 -21.43 16.82 4.00
CA ALA A 411 -21.62 16.96 2.55
C ALA A 411 -21.25 15.69 1.78
N ASP A 412 -20.15 15.00 2.19
CA ASP A 412 -19.64 13.80 1.52
C ASP A 412 -20.56 12.60 1.73
N ARG A 413 -21.14 12.43 2.91
CA ARG A 413 -22.12 11.38 3.21
C ARG A 413 -23.31 11.38 2.27
N ILE A 414 -23.74 12.56 1.81
CA ILE A 414 -24.84 12.72 0.86
C ILE A 414 -24.37 12.36 -0.56
N ARG A 415 -23.19 12.83 -0.96
CA ARG A 415 -22.66 12.64 -2.31
C ARG A 415 -22.12 11.23 -2.54
N HIS A 416 -21.47 10.65 -1.53
CA HIS A 416 -20.76 9.37 -1.59
C HIS A 416 -21.16 8.45 -0.43
N PRO A 417 -22.42 7.96 -0.39
CA PRO A 417 -22.94 7.20 0.75
C PRO A 417 -22.21 5.87 0.99
N LEU A 418 -21.55 5.31 -0.02
CA LEU A 418 -20.75 4.06 0.12
C LEU A 418 -19.55 4.25 1.07
N THR A 419 -18.93 5.42 1.05
CA THR A 419 -17.78 5.74 1.91
C THR A 419 -18.18 6.51 3.17
N GLY A 420 -19.43 6.99 3.25
CA GLY A 420 -20.04 7.53 4.47
C GLY A 420 -19.29 8.70 5.11
N GLY A 421 -18.52 9.48 4.34
CA GLY A 421 -17.74 10.63 4.83
C GLY A 421 -16.34 10.30 5.38
N MET A 422 -15.95 9.03 5.41
CA MET A 422 -14.62 8.61 5.90
C MET A 422 -13.46 9.29 5.15
N PRO A 423 -13.46 9.40 3.81
CA PRO A 423 -12.34 9.94 3.05
C PRO A 423 -11.99 11.40 3.36
N VAL A 424 -12.94 12.17 3.87
CA VAL A 424 -12.78 13.60 4.17
C VAL A 424 -12.82 13.90 5.67
N ASN A 425 -12.81 12.87 6.54
CA ASN A 425 -12.90 13.03 7.98
C ASN A 425 -11.55 13.44 8.59
N VAL A 426 -11.62 13.92 9.83
CA VAL A 426 -10.46 14.32 10.62
C VAL A 426 -9.55 13.13 10.91
N THR A 427 -8.24 13.33 10.71
CA THR A 427 -7.18 12.33 10.93
C THR A 427 -6.15 12.87 11.93
N PRO A 428 -5.22 12.05 12.42
CA PRO A 428 -4.12 12.51 13.29
C PRO A 428 -3.32 13.67 12.72
N CYS A 429 -3.26 13.81 11.38
CA CYS A 429 -2.55 14.90 10.72
C CYS A 429 -3.09 16.30 11.04
N ALA A 430 -4.38 16.43 11.38
CA ALA A 430 -4.98 17.70 11.82
C ALA A 430 -4.37 18.22 13.14
N PHE A 431 -3.77 17.33 13.95
CA PHE A 431 -3.15 17.63 15.25
C PHE A 431 -1.64 17.35 15.27
N TRP A 432 -1.04 17.09 14.10
CA TRP A 432 0.37 16.69 13.98
C TRP A 432 1.31 17.77 14.50
N LYS A 433 2.22 17.38 15.38
CA LYS A 433 3.20 18.32 15.98
C LYS A 433 4.37 18.55 15.01
N GLY A 434 4.78 19.81 14.87
CA GLY A 434 5.88 20.21 14.01
C GLY A 434 5.53 20.35 12.52
N GLY A 435 4.28 20.04 12.12
CA GLY A 435 3.83 20.21 10.72
C GLY A 435 4.60 19.37 9.69
N ALA A 436 4.53 19.74 8.43
CA ALA A 436 5.29 19.14 7.34
C ALA A 436 6.80 19.27 7.56
N VAL A 437 7.57 18.22 7.22
CA VAL A 437 9.04 18.25 7.30
C VAL A 437 9.63 19.04 6.15
N GLU A 438 9.05 18.87 4.96
CA GLU A 438 9.47 19.53 3.73
C GLU A 438 8.26 19.96 2.90
N LYS A 439 8.46 20.92 1.99
CA LYS A 439 7.42 21.29 1.04
C LYS A 439 7.25 20.22 -0.04
N PRO A 440 6.02 19.92 -0.46
CA PRO A 440 5.77 19.05 -1.61
C PRO A 440 6.42 19.60 -2.88
N VAL A 441 7.00 18.70 -3.68
CA VAL A 441 7.60 19.04 -4.97
C VAL A 441 6.52 19.13 -6.03
N ARG A 442 6.55 20.20 -6.83
CA ARG A 442 5.70 20.31 -8.01
C ARG A 442 6.29 19.47 -9.14
N LEU A 443 5.52 18.51 -9.64
CA LEU A 443 5.87 17.75 -10.83
C LEU A 443 5.65 18.60 -12.08
N THR A 444 6.54 18.45 -13.06
CA THR A 444 6.53 19.22 -14.31
C THR A 444 6.82 18.34 -15.52
N GLY A 445 6.53 18.87 -16.72
CA GLY A 445 6.87 18.24 -18.00
C GLY A 445 8.37 18.28 -18.34
N ASN A 446 9.23 18.83 -17.49
CA ASN A 446 10.66 18.96 -17.74
C ASN A 446 11.41 17.67 -17.40
N GLY A 447 12.12 17.10 -18.37
CA GLY A 447 12.92 15.89 -18.21
C GLY A 447 12.73 14.90 -19.37
N PRO A 448 13.37 13.74 -19.30
CA PRO A 448 13.31 12.76 -20.40
C PRO A 448 11.91 12.19 -20.60
N SER A 449 11.61 11.88 -21.87
CA SER A 449 10.35 11.28 -22.31
C SER A 449 10.38 9.76 -22.13
N ASN A 450 10.46 9.28 -20.90
CA ASN A 450 10.71 7.87 -20.56
C ASN A 450 9.73 7.30 -19.51
N ILE A 451 8.54 7.90 -19.38
CA ILE A 451 7.51 7.46 -18.42
C ILE A 451 6.33 6.85 -19.19
N LEU A 452 5.89 5.66 -18.76
CA LEU A 452 4.64 5.05 -19.18
C LEU A 452 3.73 4.91 -17.96
N MET A 453 2.50 5.39 -18.06
CA MET A 453 1.48 5.22 -17.04
C MET A 453 0.50 4.13 -17.46
N ILE A 454 0.02 3.34 -16.50
CA ILE A 454 -1.10 2.42 -16.71
C ILE A 454 -2.13 2.62 -15.60
N GLN A 455 -3.42 2.70 -15.97
CA GLN A 455 -4.48 3.12 -15.05
C GLN A 455 -5.81 2.47 -15.40
N ASN A 456 -6.44 1.80 -14.43
CA ASN A 456 -7.80 1.30 -14.58
C ASN A 456 -8.82 2.45 -14.57
N LEU A 457 -9.87 2.37 -15.41
CA LEU A 457 -10.94 3.38 -15.45
C LEU A 457 -11.74 3.42 -14.13
N ARG A 458 -11.86 2.28 -13.45
CA ARG A 458 -12.64 2.14 -12.20
C ARG A 458 -11.75 1.68 -11.05
N ASP A 459 -10.68 2.47 -10.78
CA ASP A 459 -9.79 2.22 -9.63
C ASP A 459 -10.40 2.83 -8.35
N PRO A 460 -10.64 2.04 -7.29
CA PRO A 460 -11.31 2.51 -6.07
C PRO A 460 -10.42 3.34 -5.13
N SER A 461 -9.11 3.33 -5.34
CA SER A 461 -8.15 3.97 -4.43
C SER A 461 -7.46 5.17 -5.06
N THR A 462 -6.98 5.00 -6.28
CA THR A 462 -6.41 6.06 -7.12
C THR A 462 -7.26 6.17 -8.38
N PRO A 463 -8.40 6.88 -8.34
CA PRO A 463 -9.34 6.88 -9.45
C PRO A 463 -8.69 7.42 -10.73
N HIS A 464 -9.26 7.06 -11.88
CA HIS A 464 -8.74 7.46 -13.20
C HIS A 464 -8.50 8.98 -13.30
N SER A 465 -9.35 9.78 -12.64
CA SER A 465 -9.16 11.24 -12.56
C SER A 465 -7.84 11.66 -11.90
N SER A 466 -7.35 10.92 -10.90
CA SER A 466 -6.03 11.16 -10.28
C SER A 466 -4.90 10.82 -11.26
N GLY A 467 -5.03 9.71 -12.01
CA GLY A 467 -4.12 9.34 -13.08
C GLY A 467 -4.05 10.40 -14.19
N LEU A 468 -5.19 10.98 -14.59
CA LEU A 468 -5.23 12.06 -15.57
C LEU A 468 -4.47 13.31 -15.10
N LYS A 469 -4.59 13.69 -13.82
CA LYS A 469 -3.83 14.81 -13.25
C LYS A 469 -2.32 14.52 -13.22
N MET A 470 -1.92 13.29 -12.89
CA MET A 470 -0.52 12.88 -12.95
C MET A 470 -0.01 12.93 -14.40
N ARG A 471 -0.80 12.46 -15.37
CA ARG A 471 -0.49 12.51 -16.80
C ARG A 471 -0.33 13.97 -17.29
N GLU A 472 -1.22 14.86 -16.88
CA GLU A 472 -1.16 16.28 -17.18
C GLU A 472 0.10 16.94 -16.61
N ALA A 473 0.40 16.71 -15.32
CA ALA A 473 1.57 17.27 -14.65
C ALA A 473 2.88 16.84 -15.31
N LEU A 474 2.98 15.58 -15.76
CA LEU A 474 4.17 15.04 -16.43
C LEU A 474 4.26 15.42 -17.92
N GLY A 475 3.19 15.93 -18.53
CA GLY A 475 3.18 16.45 -19.89
C GLY A 475 3.83 15.50 -20.94
N PRO A 476 4.79 15.98 -21.74
CA PRO A 476 5.42 15.17 -22.80
C PRO A 476 6.28 14.01 -22.26
N ARG A 477 6.66 14.04 -20.99
CA ARG A 477 7.46 12.96 -20.34
C ARG A 477 6.73 11.64 -20.29
N ALA A 478 5.40 11.66 -20.18
CA ALA A 478 4.58 10.46 -19.99
C ALA A 478 3.70 10.15 -21.20
N ARG A 479 3.28 8.88 -21.30
CA ARG A 479 2.13 8.39 -22.05
C ARG A 479 1.29 7.54 -21.15
N MET A 480 -0.02 7.52 -21.35
CA MET A 480 -0.97 6.82 -20.50
C MET A 480 -1.69 5.72 -21.26
N VAL A 481 -1.74 4.55 -20.63
CA VAL A 481 -2.57 3.41 -21.02
C VAL A 481 -3.75 3.36 -20.03
N SER A 482 -4.92 3.76 -20.46
CA SER A 482 -6.16 3.57 -19.73
C SER A 482 -6.69 2.17 -19.99
N VAL A 483 -7.10 1.43 -18.95
CA VAL A 483 -7.60 0.07 -19.08
C VAL A 483 -9.07 0.04 -18.67
N ASP A 484 -9.96 -0.43 -19.54
CA ASP A 484 -11.39 -0.56 -19.23
C ASP A 484 -11.65 -1.76 -18.32
N ARG A 485 -11.30 -1.57 -17.04
CA ARG A 485 -11.56 -2.51 -15.97
C ARG A 485 -11.63 -1.79 -14.62
N GLY A 486 -12.03 -2.53 -13.60
CA GLY A 486 -12.01 -2.09 -12.21
C GLY A 486 -10.88 -2.72 -11.41
N GLY A 487 -10.70 -2.22 -10.17
CA GLY A 487 -9.69 -2.70 -9.23
C GLY A 487 -8.44 -1.82 -9.17
N HIS A 488 -7.63 -2.05 -8.13
CA HIS A 488 -6.42 -1.27 -7.85
C HIS A 488 -5.16 -2.03 -8.26
N GLY A 489 -4.35 -1.41 -9.11
CA GLY A 489 -3.27 -2.07 -9.84
C GLY A 489 -3.74 -2.60 -11.19
N SER A 490 -2.97 -2.32 -12.23
CA SER A 490 -3.33 -2.63 -13.62
C SER A 490 -2.40 -3.64 -14.27
N TYR A 491 -1.09 -3.56 -14.01
CA TYR A 491 -0.07 -4.42 -14.62
C TYR A 491 0.12 -5.69 -13.81
N LEU A 492 0.13 -6.83 -14.50
CA LEU A 492 0.34 -8.17 -13.94
C LEU A 492 -0.57 -8.44 -12.73
N VAL A 493 -1.86 -8.28 -12.91
CA VAL A 493 -2.85 -8.59 -11.88
C VAL A 493 -2.75 -10.06 -11.52
N ALA A 494 -2.74 -10.37 -10.21
CA ALA A 494 -2.57 -11.74 -9.71
C ALA A 494 -3.64 -12.70 -10.25
N ALA A 495 -3.32 -13.99 -10.29
CA ALA A 495 -4.23 -15.07 -10.66
C ALA A 495 -5.57 -14.94 -9.90
N GLY A 496 -6.69 -14.95 -10.63
CA GLY A 496 -8.03 -14.69 -10.11
C GLY A 496 -8.58 -13.29 -10.41
N GLY A 497 -7.73 -12.33 -10.83
CA GLY A 497 -8.18 -11.10 -11.49
C GLY A 497 -8.03 -11.23 -13.00
N THR A 498 -8.97 -10.68 -13.76
CA THR A 498 -8.87 -10.63 -15.22
C THR A 498 -7.84 -9.57 -15.60
N GLY A 499 -6.60 -9.96 -15.89
CA GLY A 499 -5.58 -9.08 -16.49
C GLY A 499 -6.09 -8.50 -17.83
N ASN A 500 -5.49 -7.41 -18.26
CA ASN A 500 -5.78 -6.88 -19.59
C ASN A 500 -4.56 -7.07 -20.50
N ALA A 501 -4.68 -8.00 -21.45
CA ALA A 501 -3.59 -8.36 -22.33
C ALA A 501 -3.06 -7.18 -23.18
N CYS A 502 -3.90 -6.18 -23.52
CA CYS A 502 -3.46 -4.97 -24.20
C CYS A 502 -2.57 -4.12 -23.29
N GLY A 503 -3.01 -3.86 -22.05
CA GLY A 503 -2.25 -3.10 -21.06
C GLY A 503 -0.94 -3.79 -20.71
N ASP A 504 -1.00 -5.09 -20.39
CA ASP A 504 0.17 -5.89 -20.00
C ASP A 504 1.22 -5.92 -21.13
N ARG A 505 0.83 -6.22 -22.37
CA ARG A 505 1.75 -6.19 -23.51
C ARG A 505 2.37 -4.81 -23.74
N THR A 506 1.61 -3.74 -23.55
CA THR A 506 2.13 -2.38 -23.75
C THR A 506 3.20 -2.03 -22.72
N VAL A 507 2.97 -2.37 -21.43
CA VAL A 507 3.96 -2.15 -20.38
C VAL A 507 5.19 -3.04 -20.58
N THR A 508 4.99 -4.34 -20.84
CA THR A 508 6.08 -5.29 -21.09
C THR A 508 6.94 -4.85 -22.27
N ARG A 509 6.33 -4.44 -23.41
CA ARG A 509 7.05 -3.90 -24.57
C ARG A 509 7.87 -2.67 -24.19
N PHE A 510 7.29 -1.72 -23.47
CA PHE A 510 8.01 -0.54 -22.99
C PHE A 510 9.20 -0.92 -22.11
N LEU A 511 9.03 -1.82 -21.15
CA LEU A 511 10.13 -2.30 -20.32
C LEU A 511 11.24 -2.98 -21.14
N LEU A 512 10.91 -3.69 -22.22
CA LEU A 512 11.88 -4.40 -23.05
C LEU A 512 12.55 -3.52 -24.11
N THR A 513 11.83 -2.59 -24.71
CA THR A 513 12.32 -1.82 -25.87
C THR A 513 12.49 -0.33 -25.60
N GLY A 514 11.80 0.23 -24.61
CA GLY A 514 11.68 1.67 -24.37
C GLY A 514 10.62 2.35 -25.25
N GLU A 515 9.97 1.60 -26.17
CA GLU A 515 8.95 2.13 -27.05
C GLU A 515 7.65 2.41 -26.28
N ARG A 516 7.15 3.62 -26.40
CA ARG A 516 5.85 4.04 -25.86
C ARG A 516 4.85 4.25 -27.01
N PRO A 517 3.56 4.14 -26.75
CA PRO A 517 2.55 4.59 -27.70
C PRO A 517 2.79 6.06 -28.12
N ALA A 518 2.52 6.39 -29.40
CA ALA A 518 2.64 7.76 -29.89
C ALA A 518 1.70 8.73 -29.17
N THR A 519 0.51 8.25 -28.82
CA THR A 519 -0.53 8.96 -28.05
C THR A 519 -0.96 8.14 -26.86
N ASP A 520 -1.75 8.73 -25.96
CA ASP A 520 -2.43 7.97 -24.90
C ASP A 520 -3.41 6.97 -25.52
N VAL A 521 -3.55 5.78 -24.93
CA VAL A 521 -4.36 4.68 -25.47
C VAL A 521 -5.39 4.18 -24.47
N LEU A 522 -6.50 3.66 -25.00
CA LEU A 522 -7.52 2.94 -24.23
C LEU A 522 -7.48 1.46 -24.62
N CYS A 523 -7.17 0.60 -23.65
CA CYS A 523 -7.25 -0.85 -23.74
C CYS A 523 -8.62 -1.32 -23.21
N ARG A 524 -9.42 -1.94 -24.08
CA ARG A 524 -10.74 -2.51 -23.77
C ARG A 524 -10.66 -4.01 -23.52
#